data_787ca729740d82943600856390ac861f
#
_entry.id   787ca729740d82943600856390ac861f
#
_cell.length_a   1.000
_cell.length_b   1.000
_cell.length_c   1.000
_cell.angle_alpha   90.00
_cell.angle_beta   90.00
_cell.angle_gamma   90.00
#
_symmetry.space_group_name_H-M   'P 1'
#
loop_
_entity.id
_entity.type
_entity.pdbx_description
1 polymer ?
#
loop_
_entity_poly.entity_id
_entity_poly.type
_entity_poly.pdbx_seq_one_letter_code
_entity_poly.pdbx_strand_id
1 'polypeptide(L)'
;IEIQNIEGQTQSFKDMIASTHTDSFLVLKNGEIIFEEYFNEMNPESLHLMNSITKSFMGMLVGILADKGVFDIKEKVTKYVPELNDTGFSETTIQSALDMSAAVKFEEDYDQPLCDFWKEAAVVGWRPDLVDDNSPKTLLDFALSLKEKEQEEIEGYHYRSVLTTVLAMVIERATDERVQDLLEKHIWQKLKTEQDAVIVVDKTGLPFAGAGMNACTRDLARFGQMILNDGTYEREQIVPKEWIDSTRMGDDGYRERFAKSDHGAMFPEGHYKNQMWVANSEEMMCVGIYGQTIHINKNTGTVIVKFSSFPEPADEILFANSFILLATVSNSV
;
A
#
# COMPACT_ATOMS: atom_id res chain seq x y z
N ILE A 1 -22.09 -9.44 -16.93
CA ILE A 1 -20.84 -10.17 -17.14
C ILE A 1 -20.93 -11.45 -16.32
N GLU A 2 -20.55 -12.59 -16.92
CA GLU A 2 -20.30 -13.87 -16.23
C GLU A 2 -18.80 -13.98 -15.95
N ILE A 3 -18.48 -14.46 -14.74
CA ILE A 3 -17.11 -14.53 -14.22
C ILE A 3 -16.87 -15.93 -13.67
N GLN A 4 -15.78 -16.54 -14.07
CA GLN A 4 -15.37 -17.82 -13.51
C GLN A 4 -14.51 -17.56 -12.28
N ASN A 5 -14.96 -17.99 -11.10
CA ASN A 5 -14.22 -17.84 -9.86
C ASN A 5 -13.02 -18.79 -9.78
N ILE A 6 -12.21 -18.68 -8.73
CA ILE A 6 -11.01 -19.52 -8.55
C ILE A 6 -11.31 -21.03 -8.47
N GLU A 7 -12.52 -21.40 -8.09
CA GLU A 7 -12.98 -22.81 -8.01
C GLU A 7 -13.56 -23.31 -9.34
N GLY A 8 -13.56 -22.48 -10.40
CA GLY A 8 -14.09 -22.82 -11.71
C GLY A 8 -15.61 -22.71 -11.85
N GLN A 9 -16.31 -22.11 -10.88
CA GLN A 9 -17.75 -21.89 -10.93
C GLN A 9 -18.06 -20.59 -11.64
N THR A 10 -19.04 -20.59 -12.53
CA THR A 10 -19.49 -19.36 -13.20
C THR A 10 -20.47 -18.61 -12.29
N GLN A 11 -20.18 -17.36 -12.03
CA GLN A 11 -20.99 -16.44 -11.23
C GLN A 11 -21.32 -15.18 -12.02
N SER A 12 -22.43 -14.52 -11.67
CA SER A 12 -22.71 -13.18 -12.20
C SER A 12 -21.81 -12.13 -11.53
N PHE A 13 -21.64 -10.98 -12.18
CA PHE A 13 -20.95 -9.83 -11.54
C PHE A 13 -21.52 -9.51 -10.15
N LYS A 14 -22.85 -9.52 -10.03
CA LYS A 14 -23.53 -9.23 -8.75
C LYS A 14 -23.21 -10.27 -7.67
N ASP A 15 -23.13 -11.56 -8.04
CA ASP A 15 -22.80 -12.62 -7.09
C ASP A 15 -21.33 -12.50 -6.66
N MET A 16 -20.43 -12.17 -7.58
CA MET A 16 -19.00 -11.91 -7.25
C MET A 16 -18.83 -10.72 -6.32
N ILE A 17 -19.54 -9.61 -6.55
CA ILE A 17 -19.57 -8.44 -5.65
C ILE A 17 -20.00 -8.86 -4.25
N ALA A 18 -21.10 -9.64 -4.14
CA ALA A 18 -21.61 -10.08 -2.85
C ALA A 18 -20.69 -11.09 -2.15
N SER A 19 -20.19 -12.11 -2.88
CA SER A 19 -19.33 -13.15 -2.33
C SER A 19 -17.95 -12.66 -1.92
N THR A 20 -17.48 -11.54 -2.47
CA THR A 20 -16.22 -10.87 -2.09
C THR A 20 -16.43 -9.70 -1.12
N HIS A 21 -17.54 -9.70 -0.35
CA HIS A 21 -17.81 -8.73 0.72
C HIS A 21 -17.51 -7.28 0.31
N THR A 22 -17.96 -6.89 -0.88
CA THR A 22 -17.67 -5.57 -1.45
C THR A 22 -18.50 -4.48 -0.78
N ASP A 23 -17.87 -3.40 -0.36
CA ASP A 23 -18.49 -2.21 0.26
C ASP A 23 -18.63 -1.06 -0.77
N SER A 24 -17.70 -0.96 -1.71
CA SER A 24 -17.85 -0.08 -2.86
C SER A 24 -17.10 -0.62 -4.07
N PHE A 25 -17.59 -0.30 -5.26
CA PHE A 25 -16.97 -0.67 -6.51
C PHE A 25 -17.10 0.49 -7.51
N LEU A 26 -15.98 1.01 -7.98
CA LEU A 26 -15.94 2.11 -8.93
C LEU A 26 -15.00 1.77 -10.10
N VAL A 27 -15.42 2.04 -11.32
CA VAL A 27 -14.63 1.83 -12.53
C VAL A 27 -14.47 3.16 -13.26
N LEU A 28 -13.21 3.58 -13.45
CA LEU A 28 -12.85 4.60 -14.42
C LEU A 28 -12.40 3.93 -15.73
N LYS A 29 -12.81 4.49 -16.85
CA LYS A 29 -12.34 4.19 -18.20
C LYS A 29 -11.87 5.49 -18.86
N ASN A 30 -10.58 5.57 -19.14
CA ASN A 30 -9.97 6.78 -19.73
C ASN A 30 -10.30 8.07 -18.95
N GLY A 31 -10.37 7.99 -17.62
CA GLY A 31 -10.65 9.11 -16.73
C GLY A 31 -12.14 9.41 -16.48
N GLU A 32 -13.07 8.69 -17.11
CA GLU A 32 -14.51 8.85 -16.90
C GLU A 32 -15.05 7.72 -16.02
N ILE A 33 -15.91 8.05 -15.03
CA ILE A 33 -16.62 7.05 -14.23
C ILE A 33 -17.68 6.39 -15.14
N ILE A 34 -17.50 5.09 -15.40
CA ILE A 34 -18.46 4.30 -16.18
C ILE A 34 -19.31 3.38 -15.31
N PHE A 35 -18.88 3.13 -14.09
CA PHE A 35 -19.63 2.37 -13.09
C PHE A 35 -19.27 2.84 -11.69
N GLU A 36 -20.26 2.96 -10.81
CA GLU A 36 -20.08 3.32 -9.41
C GLU A 36 -21.25 2.77 -8.59
N GLU A 37 -20.96 1.94 -7.59
CA GLU A 37 -21.97 1.38 -6.70
C GLU A 37 -21.42 1.22 -5.28
N TYR A 38 -22.26 1.44 -4.29
CA TYR A 38 -21.95 1.38 -2.86
C TYR A 38 -22.89 0.41 -2.17
N PHE A 39 -22.36 -0.34 -1.20
CA PHE A 39 -23.07 -1.37 -0.46
C PHE A 39 -22.91 -1.12 1.04
N ASN A 40 -23.64 -1.88 1.87
CA ASN A 40 -23.47 -1.89 3.33
C ASN A 40 -23.49 -0.48 3.96
N GLU A 41 -24.46 0.35 3.56
CA GLU A 41 -24.65 1.74 4.04
C GLU A 41 -23.55 2.74 3.63
N MET A 42 -22.55 2.32 2.83
CA MET A 42 -21.60 3.25 2.24
C MET A 42 -22.27 4.17 1.20
N ASN A 43 -21.66 5.33 1.01
CA ASN A 43 -22.02 6.32 0.01
C ASN A 43 -20.75 7.02 -0.53
N PRO A 44 -20.84 7.89 -1.56
CA PRO A 44 -19.67 8.54 -2.13
C PRO A 44 -18.77 9.33 -1.14
N GLU A 45 -19.34 9.79 -0.04
CA GLU A 45 -18.63 10.59 0.97
C GLU A 45 -18.06 9.73 2.12
N SER A 46 -18.40 8.43 2.15
CA SER A 46 -17.96 7.53 3.22
C SER A 46 -16.46 7.30 3.15
N LEU A 47 -15.77 7.55 4.27
CA LEU A 47 -14.38 7.17 4.45
C LEU A 47 -14.31 5.68 4.78
N HIS A 48 -13.44 4.96 4.13
CA HIS A 48 -13.13 3.56 4.41
C HIS A 48 -11.66 3.39 4.75
N LEU A 49 -11.35 2.50 5.68
CA LEU A 49 -9.97 2.17 6.03
C LEU A 49 -9.28 1.49 4.84
N MET A 50 -8.20 2.10 4.36
CA MET A 50 -7.49 1.65 3.17
C MET A 50 -6.49 0.52 3.46
N ASN A 51 -6.15 0.30 4.75
CA ASN A 51 -5.08 -0.60 5.14
C ASN A 51 -3.79 -0.32 4.33
N SER A 52 -3.16 -1.34 3.78
CA SER A 52 -1.87 -1.22 3.12
C SER A 52 -1.87 -0.42 1.80
N ILE A 53 -3.02 0.01 1.28
CA ILE A 53 -3.04 1.02 0.21
C ILE A 53 -2.34 2.31 0.67
N THR A 54 -2.34 2.61 1.98
CA THR A 54 -1.58 3.71 2.59
C THR A 54 -0.10 3.71 2.16
N LYS A 55 0.52 2.53 2.04
CA LYS A 55 1.91 2.38 1.63
C LYS A 55 2.18 2.96 0.24
N SER A 56 1.23 2.80 -0.68
CA SER A 56 1.39 3.30 -2.05
C SER A 56 1.43 4.83 -2.10
N PHE A 57 0.65 5.51 -1.25
CA PHE A 57 0.75 6.96 -1.08
C PHE A 57 2.12 7.37 -0.52
N MET A 58 2.66 6.62 0.44
CA MET A 58 3.98 6.85 0.98
C MET A 58 5.07 6.65 -0.07
N GLY A 59 4.98 5.60 -0.89
CA GLY A 59 5.92 5.34 -1.99
C GLY A 59 5.95 6.47 -3.02
N MET A 60 4.77 7.02 -3.37
CA MET A 60 4.69 8.17 -4.27
C MET A 60 5.25 9.44 -3.64
N LEU A 61 4.98 9.69 -2.35
CA LEU A 61 5.56 10.83 -1.62
C LEU A 61 7.09 10.75 -1.57
N VAL A 62 7.66 9.57 -1.29
CA VAL A 62 9.12 9.37 -1.32
C VAL A 62 9.68 9.70 -2.69
N GLY A 63 9.03 9.26 -3.78
CA GLY A 63 9.45 9.58 -5.14
C GLY A 63 9.46 11.08 -5.43
N ILE A 64 8.43 11.80 -5.00
CA ILE A 64 8.35 13.27 -5.13
C ILE A 64 9.48 13.96 -4.36
N LEU A 65 9.74 13.54 -3.13
CA LEU A 65 10.74 14.16 -2.27
C LEU A 65 12.17 13.85 -2.73
N ALA A 66 12.41 12.64 -3.22
CA ALA A 66 13.69 12.26 -3.81
C ALA A 66 14.02 13.08 -5.09
N ASP A 67 13.04 13.25 -5.98
CA ASP A 67 13.18 14.11 -7.17
C ASP A 67 13.48 15.57 -6.81
N LYS A 68 12.93 16.05 -5.71
CA LYS A 68 13.23 17.39 -5.16
C LYS A 68 14.59 17.48 -4.47
N GLY A 69 15.33 16.38 -4.37
CA GLY A 69 16.65 16.33 -3.74
C GLY A 69 16.64 16.40 -2.21
N VAL A 70 15.51 16.07 -1.57
CA VAL A 70 15.41 16.03 -0.09
C VAL A 70 16.34 14.96 0.47
N PHE A 71 16.43 13.80 -0.19
CA PHE A 71 17.31 12.69 0.15
C PHE A 71 17.65 11.83 -1.07
N ASP A 72 18.76 11.08 -0.99
CA ASP A 72 19.07 10.00 -1.94
C ASP A 72 18.48 8.70 -1.40
N ILE A 73 17.68 8.01 -2.20
CA ILE A 73 17.05 6.72 -1.82
C ILE A 73 18.06 5.61 -1.52
N LYS A 74 19.32 5.76 -1.94
CA LYS A 74 20.42 4.83 -1.62
C LYS A 74 21.00 5.05 -0.22
N GLU A 75 20.67 6.15 0.43
CA GLU A 75 21.14 6.43 1.78
C GLU A 75 20.45 5.55 2.81
N LYS A 76 21.17 5.26 3.91
CA LYS A 76 20.63 4.50 5.02
C LYS A 76 19.59 5.32 5.77
N VAL A 77 18.53 4.67 6.25
CA VAL A 77 17.50 5.29 7.10
C VAL A 77 18.12 5.85 8.40
N THR A 78 19.21 5.24 8.89
CA THR A 78 19.94 5.67 10.08
C THR A 78 20.65 7.01 9.93
N LYS A 79 20.84 7.51 8.70
CA LYS A 79 21.33 8.87 8.49
C LYS A 79 20.33 9.92 9.00
N TYR A 80 19.04 9.64 8.87
CA TYR A 80 17.94 10.53 9.26
C TYR A 80 17.38 10.18 10.65
N VAL A 81 17.38 8.90 10.99
CA VAL A 81 16.91 8.36 12.26
C VAL A 81 18.07 7.60 12.95
N PRO A 82 19.07 8.32 13.48
CA PRO A 82 20.30 7.70 14.03
C PRO A 82 20.03 6.77 15.22
N GLU A 83 18.89 6.92 15.89
CA GLU A 83 18.45 6.04 16.97
C GLU A 83 18.31 4.57 16.50
N LEU A 84 18.10 4.34 15.21
CA LEU A 84 17.98 2.99 14.62
C LEU A 84 19.32 2.29 14.35
N ASN A 85 20.48 2.91 14.62
CA ASN A 85 21.80 2.31 14.38
C ASN A 85 22.02 0.95 15.10
N ASP A 86 21.48 0.82 16.32
CA ASP A 86 21.62 -0.39 17.14
C ASP A 86 20.36 -1.29 17.05
N THR A 87 19.75 -1.35 15.86
CA THR A 87 18.54 -2.15 15.60
C THR A 87 18.68 -2.99 14.32
N GLY A 88 17.66 -3.78 14.01
CA GLY A 88 17.56 -4.53 12.76
C GLY A 88 17.61 -3.64 11.50
N PHE A 89 17.38 -2.32 11.64
CA PHE A 89 17.40 -1.37 10.53
C PHE A 89 18.77 -0.77 10.20
N SER A 90 19.85 -1.11 10.92
CA SER A 90 21.14 -0.44 10.80
C SER A 90 21.74 -0.42 9.38
N GLU A 91 21.39 -1.40 8.53
CA GLU A 91 21.83 -1.47 7.12
C GLU A 91 20.71 -1.11 6.13
N THR A 92 19.50 -0.82 6.60
CA THR A 92 18.36 -0.51 5.77
C THR A 92 18.58 0.79 5.01
N THR A 93 18.52 0.74 3.68
CA THR A 93 18.45 1.94 2.84
C THR A 93 17.00 2.38 2.64
N ILE A 94 16.77 3.63 2.24
CA ILE A 94 15.43 4.11 1.88
C ILE A 94 14.86 3.22 0.75
N GLN A 95 15.67 2.86 -0.26
CA GLN A 95 15.23 1.97 -1.34
C GLN A 95 14.88 0.57 -0.84
N SER A 96 15.69 -0.04 0.04
CA SER A 96 15.37 -1.37 0.55
C SER A 96 14.11 -1.38 1.43
N ALA A 97 13.80 -0.27 2.10
CA ALA A 97 12.54 -0.10 2.81
C ALA A 97 11.34 0.03 1.84
N LEU A 98 11.51 0.80 0.74
CA LEU A 98 10.50 0.93 -0.31
C LEU A 98 10.16 -0.40 -0.99
N ASP A 99 11.16 -1.25 -1.17
CA ASP A 99 11.07 -2.50 -1.95
C ASP A 99 10.80 -3.72 -1.05
N MET A 100 10.55 -3.53 0.24
CA MET A 100 10.33 -4.62 1.20
C MET A 100 11.48 -5.65 1.20
N SER A 101 12.74 -5.17 1.05
CA SER A 101 13.94 -6.01 0.96
C SER A 101 14.96 -5.76 2.10
N ALA A 102 14.57 -5.04 3.14
CA ALA A 102 15.42 -4.83 4.31
C ALA A 102 15.45 -6.06 5.23
N ALA A 103 16.57 -6.26 5.92
CA ALA A 103 16.82 -7.47 6.70
C ALA A 103 16.26 -7.46 8.13
N VAL A 104 15.57 -6.40 8.56
CA VAL A 104 14.98 -6.38 9.91
C VAL A 104 14.03 -7.55 10.10
N LYS A 105 14.16 -8.26 11.22
CA LYS A 105 13.21 -9.32 11.56
C LYS A 105 11.91 -8.71 12.05
N PHE A 106 10.85 -9.01 11.33
CA PHE A 106 9.50 -8.54 11.62
C PHE A 106 8.49 -9.56 11.10
N GLU A 107 7.65 -10.06 11.97
CA GLU A 107 6.64 -11.06 11.64
C GLU A 107 5.32 -10.38 11.25
N GLU A 108 4.81 -10.69 10.07
CA GLU A 108 3.55 -10.15 9.54
C GLU A 108 2.62 -11.28 9.08
N ASP A 109 2.51 -12.32 9.90
CA ASP A 109 1.48 -13.37 9.76
C ASP A 109 0.21 -12.92 10.49
N TYR A 110 -0.78 -12.48 9.74
CA TYR A 110 -2.02 -11.92 10.30
C TYR A 110 -2.86 -12.94 11.08
N ASP A 111 -2.66 -14.23 10.85
CA ASP A 111 -3.34 -15.33 11.57
C ASP A 111 -2.71 -15.55 12.96
N GLN A 112 -1.53 -14.97 13.20
CA GLN A 112 -0.88 -14.99 14.51
C GLN A 112 -1.24 -13.74 15.32
N PRO A 113 -2.10 -13.86 16.36
CA PRO A 113 -2.60 -12.68 17.09
C PRO A 113 -1.53 -11.84 17.77
N LEU A 114 -0.32 -12.40 17.96
CA LEU A 114 0.82 -11.76 18.62
C LEU A 114 1.97 -11.46 17.66
N CYS A 115 1.76 -11.48 16.33
CA CYS A 115 2.80 -11.11 15.39
C CYS A 115 3.18 -9.62 15.54
N ASP A 116 4.30 -9.24 14.98
CA ASP A 116 4.84 -7.89 15.17
C ASP A 116 3.96 -6.81 14.53
N PHE A 117 3.26 -7.13 13.44
CA PHE A 117 2.28 -6.20 12.85
C PHE A 117 1.18 -5.81 13.84
N TRP A 118 0.58 -6.79 14.56
CA TRP A 118 -0.46 -6.47 15.54
C TRP A 118 0.07 -5.74 16.77
N LYS A 119 1.33 -5.98 17.16
CA LYS A 119 2.01 -5.20 18.21
C LYS A 119 2.28 -3.76 17.77
N GLU A 120 2.68 -3.54 16.51
CA GLU A 120 2.81 -2.19 15.93
C GLU A 120 1.46 -1.48 15.92
N ALA A 121 0.40 -2.15 15.43
CA ALA A 121 -0.96 -1.63 15.40
C ALA A 121 -1.51 -1.31 16.81
N ALA A 122 -1.06 -2.02 17.83
CA ALA A 122 -1.42 -1.75 19.23
C ALA A 122 -0.91 -0.39 19.71
N VAL A 123 0.23 0.08 19.21
CA VAL A 123 0.81 1.39 19.55
C VAL A 123 -0.14 2.54 19.19
N VAL A 124 -0.89 2.38 18.11
CA VAL A 124 -1.87 3.36 17.63
C VAL A 124 -3.32 3.06 18.07
N GLY A 125 -3.48 2.08 18.96
CA GLY A 125 -4.76 1.78 19.59
C GLY A 125 -5.67 0.79 18.86
N TRP A 126 -5.22 0.14 17.78
CA TRP A 126 -6.04 -0.87 17.07
C TRP A 126 -6.18 -2.19 17.86
N ARG A 127 -5.18 -2.51 18.69
CA ARG A 127 -5.15 -3.72 19.53
C ARG A 127 -4.86 -3.35 20.98
N PRO A 128 -5.81 -2.67 21.66
CA PRO A 128 -5.61 -2.27 23.06
C PRO A 128 -5.45 -3.46 24.01
N ASP A 129 -5.90 -4.63 23.61
CA ASP A 129 -5.73 -5.91 24.32
C ASP A 129 -4.26 -6.37 24.38
N LEU A 130 -3.39 -5.89 23.50
CA LEU A 130 -1.95 -6.20 23.47
C LEU A 130 -1.08 -5.19 24.24
N VAL A 131 -1.69 -4.18 24.85
CA VAL A 131 -0.95 -3.10 25.55
C VAL A 131 -0.83 -3.40 27.02
N ASP A 132 0.43 -3.37 27.55
CA ASP A 132 0.76 -3.44 28.97
C ASP A 132 1.73 -2.29 29.37
N ASP A 133 2.20 -2.29 30.63
CA ASP A 133 3.09 -1.25 31.14
C ASP A 133 4.43 -1.20 30.42
N ASN A 134 4.89 -2.31 29.85
CA ASN A 134 6.19 -2.46 29.18
C ASN A 134 6.08 -2.27 27.66
N SER A 135 4.87 -2.20 27.11
CA SER A 135 4.66 -2.05 25.67
C SER A 135 5.22 -0.72 25.14
N PRO A 136 5.74 -0.70 23.90
CA PRO A 136 6.16 0.53 23.22
C PRO A 136 5.05 1.57 23.26
N LYS A 137 5.43 2.83 23.54
CA LYS A 137 4.44 3.93 23.67
C LYS A 137 4.35 4.79 22.41
N THR A 138 5.29 4.66 21.50
CA THR A 138 5.34 5.33 20.18
C THR A 138 5.76 4.36 19.10
N LEU A 139 5.49 4.69 17.86
CA LEU A 139 5.97 3.93 16.71
C LEU A 139 7.50 3.90 16.65
N LEU A 140 8.16 4.97 17.09
CA LEU A 140 9.61 4.96 17.23
C LEU A 140 10.09 3.97 18.32
N ASP A 141 9.44 3.96 19.51
CA ASP A 141 9.77 2.98 20.56
C ASP A 141 9.61 1.54 20.04
N PHE A 142 8.56 1.30 19.24
CA PHE A 142 8.33 0.01 18.63
C PHE A 142 9.46 -0.35 17.65
N ALA A 143 9.81 0.54 16.72
CA ALA A 143 10.92 0.32 15.80
C ALA A 143 12.25 0.08 16.55
N LEU A 144 12.50 0.81 17.64
CA LEU A 144 13.68 0.62 18.49
C LEU A 144 13.71 -0.74 19.21
N SER A 145 12.58 -1.40 19.39
CA SER A 145 12.50 -2.74 19.99
C SER A 145 12.94 -3.86 19.05
N LEU A 146 12.91 -3.64 17.73
CA LEU A 146 13.27 -4.61 16.70
C LEU A 146 14.80 -4.70 16.54
N LYS A 147 15.45 -5.50 17.37
CA LYS A 147 16.91 -5.59 17.42
C LYS A 147 17.51 -6.60 16.44
N GLU A 148 16.73 -7.59 16.04
CA GLU A 148 17.22 -8.71 15.26
C GLU A 148 17.16 -8.44 13.77
N LYS A 149 18.13 -9.05 13.06
CA LYS A 149 18.11 -9.20 11.62
C LYS A 149 17.83 -10.65 11.29
N GLU A 150 17.14 -10.89 10.18
CA GLU A 150 17.08 -12.24 9.64
C GLU A 150 18.51 -12.65 9.24
N GLN A 151 18.88 -13.87 9.66
CA GLN A 151 20.15 -14.46 9.24
C GLN A 151 19.92 -15.01 7.85
N GLU A 152 20.87 -14.73 6.96
CA GLU A 152 20.97 -15.16 5.59
C GLU A 152 20.39 -14.20 4.55
N GLU A 153 21.32 -13.83 3.65
CA GLU A 153 21.14 -13.56 2.22
C GLU A 153 19.73 -13.11 1.83
N ILE A 154 19.18 -12.12 2.55
CA ILE A 154 17.91 -11.57 2.17
C ILE A 154 18.15 -10.53 1.07
N GLU A 155 18.64 -11.02 -0.04
CA GLU A 155 18.35 -10.45 -1.35
C GLU A 155 16.90 -10.72 -1.74
N GLY A 156 16.04 -11.05 -0.72
CA GLY A 156 14.66 -11.47 -0.89
C GLY A 156 13.66 -10.31 -0.72
N TYR A 157 12.47 -10.49 -1.27
CA TYR A 157 11.29 -9.71 -0.96
C TYR A 157 10.59 -10.33 0.25
N HIS A 158 10.38 -9.52 1.29
CA HIS A 158 9.61 -9.90 2.47
C HIS A 158 8.74 -8.73 2.90
N TYR A 159 7.44 -8.91 2.85
CA TYR A 159 6.50 -7.83 3.18
C TYR A 159 6.54 -7.51 4.68
N ARG A 160 6.85 -6.25 5.02
CA ARG A 160 7.01 -5.77 6.40
C ARG A 160 6.49 -4.35 6.55
N SER A 161 5.32 -4.20 7.13
CA SER A 161 4.64 -2.89 7.26
C SER A 161 5.47 -1.86 8.01
N VAL A 162 6.25 -2.26 9.00
CA VAL A 162 7.12 -1.37 9.78
C VAL A 162 8.13 -0.59 8.93
N LEU A 163 8.52 -1.11 7.77
CA LEU A 163 9.42 -0.40 6.85
C LEU A 163 8.80 0.91 6.35
N THR A 164 7.49 0.93 6.14
CA THR A 164 6.78 2.15 5.73
C THR A 164 6.68 3.14 6.90
N THR A 165 6.51 2.66 8.12
CA THR A 165 6.57 3.52 9.31
C THR A 165 7.96 4.15 9.48
N VAL A 166 9.04 3.40 9.21
CA VAL A 166 10.40 3.94 9.22
C VAL A 166 10.60 4.97 8.09
N LEU A 167 10.03 4.76 6.90
CA LEU A 167 10.04 5.78 5.84
C LEU A 167 9.33 7.07 6.27
N ALA A 168 8.22 6.97 7.01
CA ALA A 168 7.57 8.17 7.58
C ALA A 168 8.50 8.92 8.55
N MET A 169 9.23 8.21 9.41
CA MET A 169 10.23 8.83 10.29
C MET A 169 11.34 9.53 9.49
N VAL A 170 11.86 8.88 8.45
CA VAL A 170 12.87 9.48 7.55
C VAL A 170 12.37 10.76 6.91
N ILE A 171 11.13 10.75 6.40
CA ILE A 171 10.51 11.93 5.76
C ILE A 171 10.43 13.08 6.76
N GLU A 172 9.83 12.87 7.96
CA GLU A 172 9.69 13.94 8.96
C GLU A 172 11.05 14.49 9.40
N ARG A 173 12.07 13.64 9.58
CA ARG A 173 13.40 14.06 9.97
C ARG A 173 14.17 14.79 8.86
N ALA A 174 13.94 14.42 7.60
CA ALA A 174 14.60 15.05 6.44
C ALA A 174 14.00 16.41 6.08
N THR A 175 12.71 16.59 6.33
CA THR A 175 11.97 17.79 5.90
C THR A 175 11.64 18.76 7.04
N ASP A 176 11.64 18.30 8.28
CA ASP A 176 11.08 19.01 9.46
C ASP A 176 9.59 19.38 9.28
N GLU A 177 8.86 18.63 8.41
CA GLU A 177 7.43 18.76 8.16
C GLU A 177 6.73 17.44 8.51
N ARG A 178 5.44 17.48 8.87
CA ARG A 178 4.65 16.27 9.13
C ARG A 178 4.33 15.53 7.81
N VAL A 179 4.35 14.21 7.86
CA VAL A 179 4.01 13.37 6.69
C VAL A 179 2.62 13.71 6.15
N GLN A 180 1.62 13.88 7.03
CA GLN A 180 0.25 14.19 6.61
C GLN A 180 0.16 15.53 5.88
N ASP A 181 0.91 16.54 6.32
CA ASP A 181 0.95 17.84 5.66
C ASP A 181 1.63 17.76 4.28
N LEU A 182 2.67 16.93 4.18
CA LEU A 182 3.34 16.66 2.91
C LEU A 182 2.47 15.86 1.93
N LEU A 183 1.72 14.85 2.42
CA LEU A 183 0.74 14.11 1.62
C LEU A 183 -0.35 15.04 1.11
N GLU A 184 -0.89 15.91 1.96
CA GLU A 184 -1.88 16.91 1.58
C GLU A 184 -1.33 17.84 0.49
N LYS A 185 -0.18 18.49 0.75
CA LYS A 185 0.45 19.48 -0.13
C LYS A 185 0.87 18.92 -1.49
N HIS A 186 1.44 17.70 -1.50
CA HIS A 186 2.09 17.16 -2.68
C HIS A 186 1.21 16.20 -3.49
N ILE A 187 0.19 15.58 -2.87
CA ILE A 187 -0.66 14.60 -3.53
C ILE A 187 -2.12 14.99 -3.41
N TRP A 188 -2.68 15.12 -2.20
CA TRP A 188 -4.12 15.19 -1.97
C TRP A 188 -4.78 16.41 -2.61
N GLN A 189 -4.24 17.61 -2.35
CA GLN A 189 -4.74 18.86 -2.95
C GLN A 189 -4.59 18.87 -4.48
N LYS A 190 -3.50 18.28 -4.99
CA LYS A 190 -3.23 18.24 -6.43
C LYS A 190 -4.15 17.29 -7.19
N LEU A 191 -4.65 16.26 -6.53
CA LEU A 191 -5.66 15.35 -7.07
C LEU A 191 -7.07 15.96 -7.07
N LYS A 192 -7.26 17.15 -6.47
CA LYS A 192 -8.55 17.83 -6.34
C LYS A 192 -9.61 16.91 -5.74
N THR A 193 -9.25 16.26 -4.65
CA THR A 193 -10.09 15.31 -3.93
C THR A 193 -11.38 15.95 -3.45
N GLU A 194 -12.43 15.12 -3.33
CA GLU A 194 -13.77 15.58 -2.92
C GLU A 194 -13.90 15.66 -1.40
N GLN A 195 -13.15 14.80 -0.70
CA GLN A 195 -13.20 14.67 0.75
C GLN A 195 -11.81 14.75 1.35
N ASP A 196 -11.73 15.16 2.63
CA ASP A 196 -10.51 15.01 3.39
C ASP A 196 -10.23 13.53 3.67
N ALA A 197 -8.97 13.12 3.58
CA ALA A 197 -8.52 11.84 4.12
C ALA A 197 -8.13 12.01 5.60
N VAL A 198 -8.22 10.93 6.37
CA VAL A 198 -7.74 10.88 7.75
C VAL A 198 -6.70 9.78 7.89
N ILE A 199 -5.71 9.98 8.76
CA ILE A 199 -4.71 8.96 9.06
C ILE A 199 -4.55 8.80 10.58
N VAL A 200 -4.49 7.55 11.01
CA VAL A 200 -4.24 7.22 12.42
C VAL A 200 -2.79 7.55 12.75
N VAL A 201 -2.58 8.19 13.88
CA VAL A 201 -1.25 8.60 14.38
C VAL A 201 -1.01 8.04 15.78
N ASP A 202 0.26 7.91 16.17
CA ASP A 202 0.62 7.66 17.56
C ASP A 202 0.52 8.93 18.40
N LYS A 203 0.81 8.83 19.70
CA LYS A 203 0.74 9.99 20.63
C LYS A 203 1.71 11.12 20.30
N THR A 204 2.69 10.92 19.44
CA THR A 204 3.63 11.95 18.97
C THR A 204 3.18 12.62 17.69
N GLY A 205 2.12 12.09 17.07
CA GLY A 205 1.60 12.53 15.78
C GLY A 205 2.27 11.89 14.58
N LEU A 206 3.15 10.88 14.79
CA LEU A 206 3.70 10.08 13.69
C LEU A 206 2.61 9.16 13.12
N PRO A 207 2.40 9.15 11.79
CA PRO A 207 1.35 8.33 11.20
C PRO A 207 1.69 6.84 11.20
N PHE A 208 0.66 5.98 11.39
CA PHE A 208 0.73 4.57 11.11
C PHE A 208 0.74 4.36 9.59
N ALA A 209 1.91 4.67 8.99
CA ALA A 209 2.09 4.77 7.55
C ALA A 209 1.96 3.42 6.83
N GLY A 210 2.04 2.33 7.57
CA GLY A 210 1.82 0.97 7.04
C GLY A 210 0.37 0.67 6.69
N ALA A 211 -0.64 1.32 7.35
CA ALA A 211 -2.04 0.92 7.19
C ALA A 211 -3.10 1.96 7.63
N GLY A 212 -2.71 3.10 8.20
CA GLY A 212 -3.61 3.94 9.01
C GLY A 212 -4.50 4.91 8.24
N MET A 213 -4.42 5.01 6.92
CA MET A 213 -5.16 6.00 6.14
C MET A 213 -6.58 5.55 5.79
N ASN A 214 -7.51 6.52 5.80
CA ASN A 214 -8.91 6.34 5.40
C ASN A 214 -9.26 7.38 4.33
N ALA A 215 -9.95 6.98 3.29
CA ALA A 215 -10.36 7.84 2.21
C ALA A 215 -11.66 7.36 1.54
N CYS A 216 -12.28 8.20 0.72
CA CYS A 216 -13.45 7.79 -0.06
C CYS A 216 -13.03 7.15 -1.39
N THR A 217 -13.93 6.35 -1.97
CA THR A 217 -13.69 5.56 -3.18
C THR A 217 -13.29 6.43 -4.38
N ARG A 218 -13.96 7.56 -4.58
CA ARG A 218 -13.69 8.47 -5.72
C ARG A 218 -12.29 9.08 -5.65
N ASP A 219 -11.82 9.41 -4.46
CA ASP A 219 -10.50 10.02 -4.29
C ASP A 219 -9.36 9.02 -4.53
N LEU A 220 -9.59 7.74 -4.17
CA LEU A 220 -8.67 6.67 -4.54
C LEU A 220 -8.67 6.42 -6.06
N ALA A 221 -9.82 6.59 -6.74
CA ALA A 221 -9.87 6.49 -8.19
C ALA A 221 -9.04 7.60 -8.87
N ARG A 222 -9.03 8.82 -8.32
CA ARG A 222 -8.15 9.90 -8.79
C ARG A 222 -6.67 9.57 -8.60
N PHE A 223 -6.30 8.99 -7.46
CA PHE A 223 -4.95 8.51 -7.22
C PHE A 223 -4.54 7.44 -8.23
N GLY A 224 -5.39 6.44 -8.46
CA GLY A 224 -5.17 5.41 -9.48
C GLY A 224 -5.04 6.01 -10.89
N GLN A 225 -5.88 7.01 -11.23
CA GLN A 225 -5.83 7.70 -12.52
C GLN A 225 -4.53 8.48 -12.71
N MET A 226 -4.01 9.12 -11.66
CA MET A 226 -2.69 9.76 -11.67
C MET A 226 -1.59 8.75 -12.01
N ILE A 227 -1.61 7.58 -11.40
CA ILE A 227 -0.62 6.52 -11.68
C ILE A 227 -0.78 5.98 -13.11
N LEU A 228 -2.02 5.75 -13.57
CA LEU A 228 -2.32 5.33 -14.95
C LEU A 228 -1.72 6.29 -15.98
N ASN A 229 -1.75 7.58 -15.68
CA ASN A 229 -1.24 8.68 -16.51
C ASN A 229 0.23 9.02 -16.21
N ASP A 230 1.03 8.04 -15.81
CA ASP A 230 2.47 8.20 -15.57
C ASP A 230 2.81 9.35 -14.59
N GLY A 231 2.01 9.46 -13.51
CA GLY A 231 2.19 10.47 -12.46
C GLY A 231 1.55 11.82 -12.73
N THR A 232 0.76 11.95 -13.81
CA THR A 232 0.09 13.20 -14.21
C THR A 232 -1.40 13.16 -13.86
N TYR A 233 -1.93 14.25 -13.31
CA TYR A 233 -3.36 14.47 -13.12
C TYR A 233 -3.76 15.86 -13.62
N GLU A 234 -4.80 15.99 -14.44
CA GLU A 234 -5.28 17.25 -15.04
C GLU A 234 -4.16 18.15 -15.61
N ARG A 235 -3.20 17.54 -16.31
CA ARG A 235 -2.02 18.18 -16.94
C ARG A 235 -0.93 18.64 -15.95
N GLU A 236 -1.06 18.39 -14.64
CA GLU A 236 -0.01 18.62 -13.67
C GLU A 236 0.76 17.32 -13.41
N GLN A 237 2.10 17.36 -13.52
CA GLN A 237 2.96 16.25 -13.10
C GLN A 237 3.08 16.29 -11.58
N ILE A 238 2.46 15.32 -10.91
CA ILE A 238 2.43 15.20 -9.44
C ILE A 238 3.59 14.32 -8.96
N VAL A 239 3.68 13.12 -9.55
CA VAL A 239 4.78 12.17 -9.28
C VAL A 239 5.67 12.12 -10.51
N PRO A 240 7.02 12.15 -10.38
CA PRO A 240 7.90 12.06 -11.53
C PRO A 240 7.59 10.84 -12.41
N LYS A 241 7.53 11.05 -13.72
CA LYS A 241 7.24 9.96 -14.67
C LYS A 241 8.23 8.82 -14.53
N GLU A 242 9.50 9.13 -14.36
CA GLU A 242 10.59 8.18 -14.19
C GLU A 242 10.41 7.30 -12.96
N TRP A 243 9.78 7.83 -11.89
CA TRP A 243 9.44 7.07 -10.71
C TRP A 243 8.38 6.02 -11.00
N ILE A 244 7.30 6.43 -11.68
CA ILE A 244 6.22 5.51 -12.10
C ILE A 244 6.75 4.45 -13.07
N ASP A 245 7.52 4.85 -14.07
CA ASP A 245 8.09 3.94 -15.06
C ASP A 245 9.05 2.93 -14.40
N SER A 246 9.95 3.39 -13.52
CA SER A 246 10.87 2.52 -12.81
C SER A 246 10.15 1.55 -11.88
N THR A 247 9.03 1.98 -11.28
CA THR A 247 8.18 1.12 -10.45
C THR A 247 7.53 0.03 -11.29
N ARG A 248 6.92 0.39 -12.41
CA ARG A 248 6.19 -0.52 -13.31
C ARG A 248 7.13 -1.51 -13.98
N MET A 249 8.26 -1.04 -14.48
CA MET A 249 9.17 -1.90 -15.26
C MET A 249 9.97 -2.86 -14.37
N GLY A 250 10.39 -2.42 -13.17
CA GLY A 250 11.30 -3.21 -12.34
C GLY A 250 12.54 -3.66 -13.11
N ASP A 251 13.14 -4.75 -12.68
CA ASP A 251 14.16 -5.51 -13.42
C ASP A 251 14.04 -7.00 -13.06
N ASP A 252 14.88 -7.84 -13.66
CA ASP A 252 14.84 -9.29 -13.43
C ASP A 252 15.12 -9.65 -11.96
N GLY A 253 15.97 -8.90 -11.27
CA GLY A 253 16.26 -9.10 -9.86
C GLY A 253 15.03 -8.90 -8.97
N TYR A 254 14.16 -7.92 -9.28
CA TYR A 254 12.89 -7.74 -8.56
C TYR A 254 11.95 -8.92 -8.79
N ARG A 255 11.81 -9.40 -10.04
CA ARG A 255 10.95 -10.53 -10.40
C ARG A 255 11.43 -11.83 -9.75
N GLU A 256 12.74 -12.10 -9.79
CA GLU A 256 13.33 -13.30 -9.20
C GLU A 256 13.13 -13.35 -7.67
N ARG A 257 13.30 -12.22 -6.98
CA ARG A 257 13.07 -12.14 -5.54
C ARG A 257 11.60 -12.35 -5.19
N PHE A 258 10.71 -11.67 -5.92
CA PHE A 258 9.27 -11.78 -5.71
C PHE A 258 8.75 -13.20 -5.99
N ALA A 259 9.19 -13.84 -7.05
CA ALA A 259 8.79 -15.20 -7.41
C ALA A 259 9.15 -16.26 -6.35
N LYS A 260 10.16 -15.98 -5.51
CA LYS A 260 10.58 -16.86 -4.40
C LYS A 260 9.80 -16.61 -3.11
N SER A 261 9.00 -15.56 -3.04
CA SER A 261 8.19 -15.20 -1.87
C SER A 261 6.83 -15.92 -1.88
N ASP A 262 6.14 -15.87 -0.75
CA ASP A 262 4.78 -16.39 -0.60
C ASP A 262 3.77 -15.72 -1.55
N HIS A 263 4.07 -14.50 -2.02
CA HIS A 263 3.24 -13.75 -2.96
C HIS A 263 3.55 -14.06 -4.43
N GLY A 264 4.64 -14.80 -4.73
CA GLY A 264 5.07 -15.07 -6.11
C GLY A 264 4.03 -15.83 -6.94
N ALA A 265 3.26 -16.72 -6.31
CA ALA A 265 2.18 -17.44 -6.99
C ALA A 265 1.00 -16.54 -7.38
N MET A 266 0.79 -15.42 -6.67
CA MET A 266 -0.29 -14.46 -6.94
C MET A 266 -0.05 -13.69 -8.24
N PHE A 267 1.20 -13.32 -8.51
CA PHE A 267 1.62 -12.58 -9.71
C PHE A 267 2.88 -13.19 -10.32
N PRO A 268 2.78 -14.27 -11.13
CA PRO A 268 3.94 -15.01 -11.62
C PRO A 268 4.94 -14.20 -12.45
N GLU A 269 4.49 -13.14 -13.12
CA GLU A 269 5.32 -12.21 -13.90
C GLU A 269 5.60 -10.89 -13.15
N GLY A 270 5.12 -10.82 -11.91
CA GLY A 270 5.07 -9.61 -11.13
C GLY A 270 6.31 -9.33 -10.29
N HIS A 271 6.23 -8.23 -9.60
CA HIS A 271 7.21 -7.82 -8.59
C HIS A 271 6.58 -6.79 -7.63
N TYR A 272 7.34 -6.48 -6.57
CA TYR A 272 7.02 -5.38 -5.67
C TYR A 272 8.13 -4.34 -5.71
N LYS A 273 7.78 -3.08 -5.88
CA LYS A 273 8.73 -1.97 -5.92
C LYS A 273 8.09 -0.66 -5.53
N ASN A 274 8.84 0.18 -4.80
CA ASN A 274 8.39 1.52 -4.39
C ASN A 274 7.01 1.51 -3.71
N GLN A 275 6.73 0.51 -2.87
CA GLN A 275 5.46 0.34 -2.14
C GLN A 275 4.25 0.06 -3.08
N MET A 276 4.50 -0.52 -4.25
CA MET A 276 3.49 -0.90 -5.23
C MET A 276 3.60 -2.37 -5.62
N TRP A 277 2.45 -3.03 -5.74
CA TRP A 277 2.33 -4.33 -6.38
C TRP A 277 2.28 -4.14 -7.89
N VAL A 278 3.08 -4.88 -8.62
CA VAL A 278 3.12 -4.87 -10.08
C VAL A 278 2.83 -6.30 -10.55
N ALA A 279 1.67 -6.51 -11.19
CA ALA A 279 1.28 -7.81 -11.69
C ALA A 279 2.01 -8.16 -13.00
N ASN A 280 2.20 -7.16 -13.85
CA ASN A 280 2.96 -7.21 -15.09
C ASN A 280 3.25 -5.77 -15.58
N SER A 281 3.88 -5.62 -16.77
CA SER A 281 4.24 -4.29 -17.31
C SER A 281 3.06 -3.34 -17.56
N GLU A 282 1.84 -3.86 -17.63
CA GLU A 282 0.62 -3.09 -17.91
C GLU A 282 -0.26 -2.91 -16.66
N GLU A 283 -0.09 -3.75 -15.64
CA GLU A 283 -0.96 -3.80 -14.48
C GLU A 283 -0.22 -3.55 -13.19
N MET A 284 -0.65 -2.51 -12.48
CA MET A 284 -0.20 -2.16 -11.13
C MET A 284 -1.37 -2.19 -10.15
N MET A 285 -1.09 -2.51 -8.90
CA MET A 285 -2.12 -2.53 -7.86
C MET A 285 -1.63 -1.92 -6.55
N CYS A 286 -2.57 -1.30 -5.84
CA CYS A 286 -2.44 -1.02 -4.42
C CYS A 286 -3.35 -2.01 -3.70
N VAL A 287 -2.81 -2.78 -2.77
CA VAL A 287 -3.57 -3.84 -2.08
C VAL A 287 -3.48 -3.65 -0.57
N GLY A 288 -4.60 -3.82 0.11
CA GLY A 288 -4.70 -3.78 1.57
C GLY A 288 -5.48 -4.97 2.09
N ILE A 289 -5.13 -5.43 3.28
CA ILE A 289 -5.84 -6.52 3.97
C ILE A 289 -7.34 -6.22 4.06
N TYR A 290 -8.14 -7.26 4.28
CA TYR A 290 -9.61 -7.22 4.24
C TYR A 290 -10.18 -6.81 2.87
N GLY A 291 -9.39 -6.96 1.76
CA GLY A 291 -9.87 -6.86 0.39
C GLY A 291 -9.88 -5.46 -0.23
N GLN A 292 -9.07 -4.53 0.28
CA GLN A 292 -8.94 -3.20 -0.29
C GLN A 292 -8.08 -3.25 -1.55
N THR A 293 -8.53 -2.69 -2.67
CA THR A 293 -7.75 -2.73 -3.92
C THR A 293 -7.98 -1.49 -4.79
N ILE A 294 -6.90 -0.95 -5.33
CA ILE A 294 -6.90 -0.11 -6.53
C ILE A 294 -6.21 -0.92 -7.63
N HIS A 295 -6.94 -1.28 -8.66
CA HIS A 295 -6.41 -1.97 -9.84
C HIS A 295 -6.23 -0.95 -10.98
N ILE A 296 -5.06 -0.91 -11.58
CA ILE A 296 -4.66 0.06 -12.59
C ILE A 296 -4.15 -0.72 -13.79
N ASN A 297 -4.84 -0.67 -14.92
CA ASN A 297 -4.46 -1.37 -16.14
C ASN A 297 -4.25 -0.37 -17.28
N LYS A 298 -2.99 -0.23 -17.70
CA LYS A 298 -2.58 0.72 -18.73
C LYS A 298 -3.05 0.29 -20.12
N ASN A 299 -3.07 -1.02 -20.38
CA ASN A 299 -3.49 -1.56 -21.67
C ASN A 299 -4.98 -1.29 -21.96
N THR A 300 -5.83 -1.41 -20.94
CA THR A 300 -7.25 -1.13 -21.07
C THR A 300 -7.62 0.32 -20.77
N GLY A 301 -6.74 1.10 -20.17
CA GLY A 301 -7.05 2.47 -19.72
C GLY A 301 -8.04 2.50 -18.55
N THR A 302 -8.04 1.46 -17.69
CA THR A 302 -8.98 1.35 -16.59
C THR A 302 -8.31 1.56 -15.21
N VAL A 303 -9.07 2.17 -14.32
CA VAL A 303 -8.80 2.16 -12.87
C VAL A 303 -10.04 1.62 -12.18
N ILE A 304 -9.86 0.62 -11.33
CA ILE A 304 -10.96 0.04 -10.55
C ILE A 304 -10.60 0.16 -9.07
N VAL A 305 -11.48 0.76 -8.30
CA VAL A 305 -11.37 0.82 -6.84
C VAL A 305 -12.42 -0.09 -6.24
N LYS A 306 -11.98 -0.99 -5.37
CA LYS A 306 -12.84 -1.89 -4.61
C LYS A 306 -12.50 -1.77 -3.13
N PHE A 307 -13.46 -1.35 -2.32
CA PHE A 307 -13.43 -1.51 -0.88
C PHE A 307 -14.20 -2.74 -0.46
N SER A 308 -13.76 -3.39 0.58
CA SER A 308 -14.35 -4.63 1.10
C SER A 308 -14.17 -4.76 2.61
N SER A 309 -14.98 -5.62 3.20
CA SER A 309 -14.93 -6.01 4.61
C SER A 309 -14.83 -7.53 4.71
N PHE A 310 -13.71 -8.13 4.29
CA PHE A 310 -13.49 -9.56 4.43
C PHE A 310 -13.54 -9.97 5.90
N PRO A 311 -14.07 -11.16 6.24
CA PRO A 311 -14.07 -11.66 7.61
C PRO A 311 -12.68 -11.83 8.20
N GLU A 312 -11.69 -12.22 7.36
CA GLU A 312 -10.30 -12.44 7.73
C GLU A 312 -9.36 -11.52 6.94
N PRO A 313 -8.25 -11.09 7.53
CA PRO A 313 -7.39 -10.08 6.91
C PRO A 313 -6.77 -10.49 5.57
N ALA A 314 -6.41 -11.76 5.42
CA ALA A 314 -5.65 -12.27 4.27
C ALA A 314 -6.27 -13.53 3.65
N ASP A 315 -7.60 -13.62 3.56
CA ASP A 315 -8.28 -14.74 2.91
C ASP A 315 -7.88 -14.87 1.44
N GLU A 316 -7.10 -15.91 1.12
CA GLU A 316 -6.51 -16.14 -0.21
C GLU A 316 -7.58 -16.36 -1.28
N ILE A 317 -8.70 -17.04 -0.95
CA ILE A 317 -9.79 -17.33 -1.89
C ILE A 317 -10.53 -16.04 -2.23
N LEU A 318 -10.83 -15.21 -1.22
CA LEU A 318 -11.50 -13.94 -1.43
C LEU A 318 -10.63 -12.95 -2.20
N PHE A 319 -9.30 -12.92 -1.94
CA PHE A 319 -8.36 -12.12 -2.74
C PHE A 319 -8.28 -12.62 -4.18
N ALA A 320 -8.12 -13.94 -4.41
CA ALA A 320 -8.07 -14.50 -5.76
C ALA A 320 -9.36 -14.18 -6.55
N ASN A 321 -10.52 -14.36 -5.94
CA ASN A 321 -11.81 -14.01 -6.56
C ASN A 321 -11.93 -12.51 -6.84
N SER A 322 -11.44 -11.65 -5.94
CA SER A 322 -11.41 -10.21 -6.16
C SER A 322 -10.52 -9.83 -7.35
N PHE A 323 -9.32 -10.40 -7.46
CA PHE A 323 -8.43 -10.12 -8.60
C PHE A 323 -8.99 -10.64 -9.92
N ILE A 324 -9.63 -11.82 -9.94
CA ILE A 324 -10.36 -12.33 -11.11
C ILE A 324 -11.48 -11.38 -11.51
N LEU A 325 -12.29 -10.90 -10.54
CA LEU A 325 -13.34 -9.91 -10.77
C LEU A 325 -12.78 -8.63 -11.42
N LEU A 326 -11.73 -8.06 -10.82
CA LEU A 326 -11.11 -6.81 -11.28
C LEU A 326 -10.54 -6.96 -12.70
N ALA A 327 -9.79 -8.04 -12.97
CA ALA A 327 -9.22 -8.32 -14.28
C ALA A 327 -10.31 -8.55 -15.34
N THR A 328 -11.37 -9.30 -15.00
CA THR A 328 -12.48 -9.56 -15.93
C THR A 328 -13.22 -8.27 -16.27
N VAL A 329 -13.54 -7.43 -15.28
CA VAL A 329 -14.18 -6.13 -15.51
C VAL A 329 -13.29 -5.23 -16.37
N SER A 330 -12.01 -5.10 -16.01
CA SER A 330 -11.02 -4.29 -16.73
C SER A 330 -10.93 -4.66 -18.22
N ASN A 331 -10.99 -5.95 -18.54
CA ASN A 331 -10.91 -6.44 -19.92
C ASN A 331 -12.26 -6.41 -20.68
N SER A 332 -13.36 -6.15 -19.99
CA SER A 332 -14.70 -6.18 -20.58
C SER A 332 -15.24 -4.78 -21.00
N VAL A 333 -14.54 -3.69 -20.58
CA VAL A 333 -14.99 -2.31 -20.78
C VAL A 333 -14.11 -1.52 -21.74
#